data_9b508bbd5610aeaa18c3ef3a4654c660
#
_entry.id   9b508bbd5610aeaa18c3ef3a4654c660
#
_cell.length_a   1.000
_cell.length_b   1.000
_cell.length_c   1.000
_cell.angle_alpha   90.00
_cell.angle_beta   90.00
_cell.angle_gamma   90.00
#
_symmetry.space_group_name_H-M   'P 1'
#
loop_
_entity.id
_entity.type
_entity.pdbx_description
1 polymer ?
#
loop_
_entity_poly.entity_id
_entity_poly.type
_entity_poly.pdbx_seq_one_letter_code
_entity_poly.pdbx_strand_id
1 'polypeptide(L)'
;MEDRIRYPEIDEFIRKTIAREEGIFKELEEYAGLNHIPIIPPETAALLKILVKIQRPARILEVGTAIGYSALIMAAASEGESHIDTIEILEETASLAERNIQRSGFSSSIRVLRGDAFEILQCLTTPYDMIFLDASKGQYTEYLPECLRLTREGGVILSDNVLYRGLVAQKGHVEHKHRTIAVRLGEYLDSLCKNPLLDTVIIPIGDGLAVSYRRGG
;
A
#
# COMPACT_ATOMS: atom_id res chain seq x y z
N MET A 1 -6.30 21.04 -7.27
CA MET A 1 -6.15 20.18 -8.47
C MET A 1 -7.36 19.28 -8.49
N GLU A 2 -8.05 19.22 -9.62
CA GLU A 2 -9.26 18.39 -9.78
C GLU A 2 -8.87 16.91 -9.82
N ASP A 3 -9.58 16.07 -9.05
CA ASP A 3 -9.45 14.62 -9.14
C ASP A 3 -10.11 14.16 -10.44
N ARG A 4 -9.41 13.39 -11.26
CA ARG A 4 -9.88 12.93 -12.56
C ARG A 4 -10.17 11.42 -12.59
N ILE A 5 -10.06 10.78 -11.45
CA ILE A 5 -10.30 9.34 -11.29
C ILE A 5 -11.69 9.11 -10.74
N ARG A 6 -12.14 9.99 -9.84
CA ARG A 6 -13.30 9.74 -8.98
C ARG A 6 -14.35 10.84 -9.12
N TYR A 7 -15.58 10.43 -8.91
CA TYR A 7 -16.72 11.33 -8.75
C TYR A 7 -17.10 11.36 -7.26
N PRO A 8 -17.09 12.54 -6.60
CA PRO A 8 -17.32 12.65 -5.15
C PRO A 8 -18.60 11.96 -4.66
N GLU A 9 -19.67 12.02 -5.46
CA GLU A 9 -20.96 11.40 -5.13
C GLU A 9 -20.88 9.86 -5.13
N ILE A 10 -20.06 9.28 -6.02
CA ILE A 10 -19.84 7.83 -6.09
C ILE A 10 -18.98 7.39 -4.92
N ASP A 11 -17.91 8.13 -4.61
CA ASP A 11 -17.05 7.85 -3.46
C ASP A 11 -17.86 7.89 -2.15
N GLU A 12 -18.71 8.92 -1.97
CA GLU A 12 -19.56 9.02 -0.80
C GLU A 12 -20.55 7.85 -0.71
N PHE A 13 -21.15 7.46 -1.84
CA PHE A 13 -22.03 6.29 -1.90
C PHE A 13 -21.29 5.01 -1.51
N ILE A 14 -20.12 4.75 -2.09
CA ILE A 14 -19.32 3.55 -1.79
C ILE A 14 -18.94 3.53 -0.30
N ARG A 15 -18.45 4.64 0.25
CA ARG A 15 -18.09 4.75 1.68
C ARG A 15 -19.25 4.54 2.64
N LYS A 16 -20.48 4.89 2.24
CA LYS A 16 -21.69 4.59 3.02
C LYS A 16 -22.07 3.11 3.01
N THR A 17 -21.64 2.34 2.01
CA THR A 17 -21.90 0.89 1.93
C THR A 17 -20.84 0.04 2.65
N ILE A 18 -19.67 0.61 2.92
CA ILE A 18 -18.59 -0.07 3.64
C ILE A 18 -18.91 -0.07 5.14
N ALA A 19 -18.74 -1.22 5.80
CA ALA A 19 -18.85 -1.31 7.24
C ALA A 19 -17.82 -0.37 7.91
N ARG A 20 -18.27 0.43 8.86
CA ARG A 20 -17.40 1.34 9.58
C ARG A 20 -16.46 0.57 10.48
N GLU A 21 -15.24 1.05 10.57
CA GLU A 21 -14.28 0.52 11.52
C GLU A 21 -14.67 0.91 12.94
N GLU A 22 -14.32 0.04 13.89
CA GLU A 22 -14.56 0.23 15.32
C GLU A 22 -13.25 0.11 16.11
N GLY A 23 -13.30 0.45 17.40
CA GLY A 23 -12.15 0.32 18.30
C GLY A 23 -10.95 1.13 17.82
N ILE A 24 -9.76 0.50 17.84
CA ILE A 24 -8.50 1.16 17.50
C ILE A 24 -8.48 1.69 16.06
N PHE A 25 -9.13 1.02 15.11
CA PHE A 25 -9.16 1.46 13.71
C PHE A 25 -9.85 2.82 13.58
N LYS A 26 -11.00 2.98 14.23
CA LYS A 26 -11.73 4.26 14.27
C LYS A 26 -10.89 5.35 14.94
N GLU A 27 -10.23 5.04 16.06
CA GLU A 27 -9.34 5.99 16.75
C GLU A 27 -8.20 6.46 15.81
N LEU A 28 -7.61 5.55 15.04
CA LEU A 28 -6.55 5.88 14.09
C LEU A 28 -7.04 6.71 12.92
N GLU A 29 -8.24 6.44 12.40
CA GLU A 29 -8.88 7.26 11.35
C GLU A 29 -9.13 8.69 11.84
N GLU A 30 -9.69 8.83 13.03
CA GLU A 30 -9.93 10.14 13.65
C GLU A 30 -8.61 10.88 13.92
N TYR A 31 -7.61 10.19 14.47
CA TYR A 31 -6.29 10.76 14.72
C TYR A 31 -5.60 11.21 13.42
N ALA A 32 -5.65 10.38 12.38
CA ALA A 32 -5.09 10.71 11.06
C ALA A 32 -5.77 11.94 10.45
N GLY A 33 -7.11 12.01 10.55
CA GLY A 33 -7.87 13.16 10.07
C GLY A 33 -7.52 14.46 10.79
N LEU A 34 -7.42 14.43 12.12
CA LEU A 34 -7.07 15.60 12.95
C LEU A 34 -5.63 16.08 12.73
N ASN A 35 -4.70 15.17 12.47
CA ASN A 35 -3.28 15.48 12.31
C ASN A 35 -2.82 15.54 10.84
N HIS A 36 -3.74 15.42 9.88
CA HIS A 36 -3.47 15.42 8.45
C HIS A 36 -2.44 14.35 8.02
N ILE A 37 -2.47 13.18 8.69
CA ILE A 37 -1.60 12.06 8.34
C ILE A 37 -2.27 11.27 7.22
N PRO A 38 -1.58 11.02 6.10
CA PRO A 38 -2.14 10.20 5.03
C PRO A 38 -2.25 8.74 5.50
N ILE A 39 -3.45 8.17 5.38
CA ILE A 39 -3.72 6.74 5.52
C ILE A 39 -4.54 6.29 4.30
N ILE A 40 -4.54 4.98 4.02
CA ILE A 40 -5.36 4.44 2.93
C ILE A 40 -6.85 4.76 3.15
N PRO A 41 -7.58 5.17 2.09
CA PRO A 41 -9.00 5.47 2.22
C PRO A 41 -9.84 4.21 2.50
N PRO A 42 -11.05 4.35 3.08
CA PRO A 42 -11.90 3.22 3.48
C PRO A 42 -12.16 2.19 2.37
N GLU A 43 -12.36 2.64 1.15
CA GLU A 43 -12.57 1.77 -0.01
C GLU A 43 -11.31 0.93 -0.33
N THR A 44 -10.12 1.51 -0.23
CA THR A 44 -8.85 0.78 -0.41
C THR A 44 -8.62 -0.19 0.75
N ALA A 45 -8.91 0.22 1.99
CA ALA A 45 -8.82 -0.65 3.16
C ALA A 45 -9.76 -1.86 3.05
N ALA A 46 -10.99 -1.65 2.57
CA ALA A 46 -11.95 -2.73 2.34
C ALA A 46 -11.47 -3.73 1.28
N LEU A 47 -10.91 -3.23 0.16
CA LEU A 47 -10.32 -4.09 -0.87
C LEU A 47 -9.10 -4.85 -0.34
N LEU A 48 -8.21 -4.18 0.40
CA LEU A 48 -7.02 -4.79 1.00
C LEU A 48 -7.40 -5.95 1.93
N LYS A 49 -8.44 -5.79 2.78
CA LYS A 49 -8.98 -6.87 3.62
C LYS A 49 -9.45 -8.07 2.79
N ILE A 50 -10.15 -7.82 1.69
CA ILE A 50 -10.65 -8.89 0.80
C ILE A 50 -9.47 -9.62 0.16
N LEU A 51 -8.47 -8.90 -0.35
CA LEU A 51 -7.29 -9.49 -0.97
C LEU A 51 -6.49 -10.35 0.02
N VAL A 52 -6.30 -9.88 1.27
CA VAL A 52 -5.67 -10.68 2.34
C VAL A 52 -6.46 -11.97 2.60
N LYS A 53 -7.79 -11.89 2.71
CA LYS A 53 -8.65 -13.07 2.95
C LYS A 53 -8.62 -14.06 1.79
N ILE A 54 -8.55 -13.60 0.54
CA ILE A 54 -8.46 -14.46 -0.65
C ILE A 54 -7.08 -15.10 -0.75
N GLN A 55 -6.02 -14.31 -0.63
CA GLN A 55 -4.63 -14.76 -0.80
C GLN A 55 -4.14 -15.60 0.39
N ARG A 56 -4.66 -15.34 1.60
CA ARG A 56 -4.22 -15.97 2.86
C ARG A 56 -2.71 -15.97 3.02
N PRO A 57 -2.06 -14.81 2.94
CA PRO A 57 -0.62 -14.72 2.96
C PRO A 57 -0.08 -15.12 4.34
N ALA A 58 0.92 -16.00 4.39
CA ALA A 58 1.63 -16.29 5.64
C ALA A 58 2.59 -15.14 5.98
N ARG A 59 3.14 -14.46 4.95
CA ARG A 59 4.07 -13.35 5.13
C ARG A 59 3.69 -12.18 4.24
N ILE A 60 3.62 -11.00 4.85
CA ILE A 60 3.34 -9.72 4.16
C ILE A 60 4.51 -8.78 4.39
N LEU A 61 4.93 -8.08 3.35
CA LEU A 61 5.85 -6.95 3.43
C LEU A 61 5.08 -5.67 3.08
N GLU A 62 5.19 -4.67 3.93
CA GLU A 62 4.66 -3.34 3.66
C GLU A 62 5.80 -2.32 3.57
N VAL A 63 5.74 -1.44 2.58
CA VAL A 63 6.66 -0.30 2.44
C VAL A 63 5.87 0.98 2.62
N GLY A 64 6.10 1.65 3.75
CA GLY A 64 5.32 2.81 4.20
C GLY A 64 4.37 2.46 5.34
N THR A 65 4.88 2.44 6.58
CA THR A 65 4.09 2.12 7.78
C THR A 65 3.14 3.25 8.18
N ALA A 66 3.58 4.49 8.02
CA ALA A 66 2.92 5.66 8.61
C ALA A 66 2.57 5.41 10.10
N ILE A 67 1.30 5.54 10.49
CA ILE A 67 0.86 5.27 11.87
C ILE A 67 0.50 3.81 12.13
N GLY A 68 0.75 2.90 11.19
CA GLY A 68 0.49 1.45 11.29
C GLY A 68 -0.91 1.03 10.88
N TYR A 69 -1.72 1.93 10.29
CA TYR A 69 -3.13 1.64 9.99
C TYR A 69 -3.31 0.49 9.00
N SER A 70 -2.64 0.53 7.86
CA SER A 70 -2.71 -0.52 6.82
C SER A 70 -2.15 -1.86 7.32
N ALA A 71 -1.04 -1.86 8.04
CA ALA A 71 -0.50 -3.07 8.68
C ALA A 71 -1.51 -3.71 9.63
N LEU A 72 -2.20 -2.89 10.44
CA LEU A 72 -3.24 -3.37 11.35
C LEU A 72 -4.48 -3.89 10.60
N ILE A 73 -4.88 -3.24 9.52
CA ILE A 73 -5.95 -3.72 8.63
C ILE A 73 -5.61 -5.11 8.07
N MET A 74 -4.38 -5.31 7.61
CA MET A 74 -3.91 -6.60 7.08
C MET A 74 -3.84 -7.68 8.17
N ALA A 75 -3.33 -7.34 9.36
CA ALA A 75 -3.28 -8.24 10.49
C ALA A 75 -4.67 -8.69 10.95
N ALA A 76 -5.62 -7.76 11.06
CA ALA A 76 -7.00 -8.08 11.41
C ALA A 76 -7.69 -8.93 10.32
N ALA A 77 -7.42 -8.67 9.04
CA ALA A 77 -7.99 -9.43 7.94
C ALA A 77 -7.50 -10.88 7.89
N SER A 78 -6.27 -11.13 8.34
CA SER A 78 -5.68 -12.46 8.51
C SER A 78 -5.90 -13.09 9.89
N GLU A 79 -6.70 -12.45 10.76
CA GLU A 79 -6.94 -12.90 12.14
C GLU A 79 -5.65 -13.08 12.97
N GLY A 80 -4.59 -12.32 12.60
CA GLY A 80 -3.27 -12.41 13.23
C GLY A 80 -2.39 -13.55 12.74
N GLU A 81 -2.84 -14.35 11.78
CA GLU A 81 -2.10 -15.50 11.24
C GLU A 81 -0.94 -15.10 10.32
N SER A 82 -1.01 -13.91 9.70
CA SER A 82 0.07 -13.40 8.84
C SER A 82 1.19 -12.78 9.67
N HIS A 83 2.44 -13.05 9.30
CA HIS A 83 3.57 -12.27 9.79
C HIS A 83 3.82 -11.07 8.88
N ILE A 84 3.75 -9.87 9.42
CA ILE A 84 3.85 -8.61 8.67
C ILE A 84 5.14 -7.88 9.05
N ASP A 85 6.00 -7.67 8.07
CA ASP A 85 7.13 -6.74 8.17
C ASP A 85 6.72 -5.43 7.51
N THR A 86 6.82 -4.29 8.23
CA THR A 86 6.47 -2.98 7.70
C THR A 86 7.61 -1.99 7.87
N ILE A 87 7.93 -1.22 6.83
CA ILE A 87 9.11 -0.36 6.78
C ILE A 87 8.72 1.11 6.93
N GLU A 88 9.39 1.82 7.85
CA GLU A 88 9.21 3.26 8.06
C GLU A 88 10.56 3.96 8.23
N ILE A 89 10.75 5.03 7.46
CA ILE A 89 12.00 5.79 7.48
C ILE A 89 12.07 6.81 8.63
N LEU A 90 10.91 7.36 9.04
CA LEU A 90 10.84 8.39 10.07
C LEU A 90 10.74 7.76 11.45
N GLU A 91 11.74 7.98 12.28
CA GLU A 91 11.86 7.42 13.63
C GLU A 91 10.65 7.73 14.54
N GLU A 92 10.17 8.98 14.48
CA GLU A 92 9.02 9.40 15.29
C GLU A 92 7.73 8.69 14.83
N THR A 93 7.55 8.57 13.53
CA THR A 93 6.40 7.88 12.91
C THR A 93 6.43 6.40 13.20
N ALA A 94 7.60 5.76 13.06
CA ALA A 94 7.80 4.35 13.41
C ALA A 94 7.47 4.09 14.88
N SER A 95 7.93 4.96 15.78
CA SER A 95 7.63 4.85 17.21
C SER A 95 6.14 5.04 17.52
N LEU A 96 5.43 5.88 16.77
CA LEU A 96 3.97 6.02 16.87
C LEU A 96 3.27 4.76 16.39
N ALA A 97 3.68 4.21 15.23
CA ALA A 97 3.15 2.97 14.70
C ALA A 97 3.30 1.81 15.69
N GLU A 98 4.47 1.63 16.28
CA GLU A 98 4.73 0.58 17.28
C GLU A 98 3.80 0.71 18.50
N ARG A 99 3.57 1.94 19.02
CA ARG A 99 2.61 2.15 20.10
C ARG A 99 1.19 1.76 19.72
N ASN A 100 0.77 2.07 18.49
CA ASN A 100 -0.55 1.70 17.99
C ASN A 100 -0.67 0.18 17.81
N ILE A 101 0.35 -0.46 17.25
CA ILE A 101 0.44 -1.92 17.08
C ILE A 101 0.37 -2.61 18.46
N GLN A 102 1.07 -2.08 19.45
CA GLN A 102 1.07 -2.65 20.80
C GLN A 102 -0.31 -2.58 21.48
N ARG A 103 -1.08 -1.52 21.23
CA ARG A 103 -2.46 -1.33 21.73
C ARG A 103 -3.50 -2.19 21.00
N SER A 104 -3.19 -2.66 19.80
CA SER A 104 -4.16 -3.34 18.93
C SER A 104 -4.38 -4.82 19.25
N GLY A 105 -3.46 -5.46 19.97
CA GLY A 105 -3.43 -6.91 20.16
C GLY A 105 -2.72 -7.70 19.07
N PHE A 106 -2.21 -7.05 18.00
CA PHE A 106 -1.48 -7.69 16.89
C PHE A 106 0.04 -7.53 16.97
N SER A 107 0.58 -7.17 18.13
CA SER A 107 2.03 -6.92 18.31
C SER A 107 2.91 -8.16 18.03
N SER A 108 2.38 -9.36 18.17
CA SER A 108 3.10 -10.60 17.82
C SER A 108 3.17 -10.86 16.31
N SER A 109 2.28 -10.25 15.54
CA SER A 109 2.14 -10.48 14.09
C SER A 109 2.80 -9.40 13.26
N ILE A 110 3.09 -8.22 13.82
CA ILE A 110 3.61 -7.05 13.08
C ILE A 110 4.95 -6.63 13.63
N ARG A 111 5.95 -6.51 12.76
CA ARG A 111 7.28 -5.98 13.08
C ARG A 111 7.55 -4.73 12.26
N VAL A 112 7.89 -3.62 12.92
CA VAL A 112 8.32 -2.38 12.26
C VAL A 112 9.84 -2.44 12.01
N LEU A 113 10.23 -2.27 10.76
CA LEU A 113 11.61 -2.15 10.31
C LEU A 113 11.90 -0.66 10.08
N ARG A 114 12.79 -0.09 10.89
CA ARG A 114 13.13 1.33 10.86
C ARG A 114 14.29 1.60 9.90
N GLY A 115 14.13 2.48 8.95
CA GLY A 115 15.17 2.88 8.03
C GLY A 115 14.70 3.12 6.60
N ASP A 116 15.66 3.37 5.73
CA ASP A 116 15.40 3.56 4.31
C ASP A 116 14.91 2.26 3.66
N ALA A 117 13.81 2.38 2.91
CA ALA A 117 13.15 1.22 2.33
C ALA A 117 14.05 0.50 1.30
N PHE A 118 14.81 1.25 0.49
CA PHE A 118 15.67 0.63 -0.51
C PHE A 118 16.79 -0.19 0.14
N GLU A 119 17.41 0.34 1.19
CA GLU A 119 18.47 -0.37 1.93
C GLU A 119 17.91 -1.62 2.63
N ILE A 120 16.75 -1.49 3.27
CA ILE A 120 16.11 -2.62 3.96
C ILE A 120 15.70 -3.70 2.96
N LEU A 121 15.06 -3.32 1.84
CA LEU A 121 14.64 -4.28 0.81
C LEU A 121 15.83 -5.12 0.30
N GLN A 122 16.99 -4.51 0.07
CA GLN A 122 18.20 -5.22 -0.35
C GLN A 122 18.72 -6.24 0.68
N CYS A 123 18.52 -5.97 1.98
CA CYS A 123 18.96 -6.84 3.07
C CYS A 123 17.99 -8.00 3.34
N LEU A 124 16.73 -7.90 2.94
CA LEU A 124 15.73 -8.95 3.13
C LEU A 124 16.01 -10.13 2.20
N THR A 125 15.95 -11.35 2.73
CA THR A 125 16.20 -12.59 1.98
C THR A 125 15.03 -13.55 1.95
N THR A 126 14.11 -13.41 2.91
CA THR A 126 12.94 -14.30 3.01
C THR A 126 11.82 -13.81 2.08
N PRO A 127 11.27 -14.69 1.24
CA PRO A 127 10.21 -14.29 0.33
C PRO A 127 8.87 -14.04 1.05
N TYR A 128 8.03 -13.21 0.44
CA TYR A 128 6.71 -12.82 0.91
C TYR A 128 5.61 -13.30 -0.05
N ASP A 129 4.43 -13.54 0.51
CA ASP A 129 3.23 -13.92 -0.24
C ASP A 129 2.51 -12.71 -0.81
N MET A 130 2.67 -11.58 -0.09
CA MET A 130 2.08 -10.31 -0.46
C MET A 130 3.05 -9.18 -0.14
N ILE A 131 3.19 -8.24 -1.07
CA ILE A 131 3.92 -6.98 -0.86
C ILE A 131 2.93 -5.84 -1.07
N PHE A 132 2.87 -4.90 -0.13
CA PHE A 132 2.08 -3.68 -0.22
C PHE A 132 2.99 -2.45 -0.26
N LEU A 133 2.97 -1.72 -1.36
CA LEU A 133 3.73 -0.49 -1.56
C LEU A 133 2.83 0.72 -1.37
N ASP A 134 3.03 1.48 -0.29
CA ASP A 134 2.39 2.77 -0.02
C ASP A 134 3.42 3.78 0.54
N ALA A 135 4.50 3.96 -0.18
CA ALA A 135 5.59 4.86 0.19
C ALA A 135 5.71 6.05 -0.78
N SER A 136 6.89 6.64 -0.86
CA SER A 136 7.22 7.71 -1.79
C SER A 136 7.07 7.26 -3.25
N LYS A 137 6.08 7.79 -3.94
CA LYS A 137 5.69 7.40 -5.31
C LYS A 137 6.81 7.58 -6.35
N GLY A 138 7.75 8.47 -6.08
CA GLY A 138 8.92 8.68 -6.93
C GLY A 138 9.95 7.54 -6.91
N GLN A 139 9.85 6.61 -5.96
CA GLN A 139 10.83 5.53 -5.74
C GLN A 139 10.31 4.14 -6.15
N TYR A 140 9.06 4.01 -6.58
CA TYR A 140 8.45 2.72 -6.92
C TYR A 140 9.23 1.95 -8.00
N THR A 141 9.77 2.65 -9.00
CA THR A 141 10.61 2.04 -10.04
C THR A 141 11.90 1.45 -9.45
N GLU A 142 12.46 2.09 -8.41
CA GLU A 142 13.66 1.64 -7.72
C GLU A 142 13.38 0.43 -6.83
N TYR A 143 12.19 0.36 -6.22
CA TYR A 143 11.78 -0.77 -5.36
C TYR A 143 11.38 -2.01 -6.16
N LEU A 144 10.91 -1.87 -7.40
CA LEU A 144 10.33 -2.97 -8.18
C LEU A 144 11.25 -4.19 -8.32
N PRO A 145 12.56 -4.07 -8.63
CA PRO A 145 13.44 -5.24 -8.73
C PRO A 145 13.49 -6.05 -7.44
N GLU A 146 13.56 -5.37 -6.29
CA GLU A 146 13.59 -6.02 -4.98
C GLU A 146 12.22 -6.61 -4.60
N CYS A 147 11.13 -5.92 -4.93
CA CYS A 147 9.79 -6.47 -4.75
C CYS A 147 9.59 -7.75 -5.57
N LEU A 148 10.06 -7.77 -6.82
CA LEU A 148 10.02 -8.97 -7.64
C LEU A 148 10.85 -10.10 -7.04
N ARG A 149 12.05 -9.82 -6.56
CA ARG A 149 12.93 -10.81 -5.92
C ARG A 149 12.29 -11.39 -4.66
N LEU A 150 11.68 -10.53 -3.85
CA LEU A 150 11.07 -10.87 -2.55
C LEU A 150 9.67 -11.46 -2.64
N THR A 151 8.94 -11.28 -3.75
CA THR A 151 7.62 -11.90 -3.91
C THR A 151 7.80 -13.35 -4.35
N ARG A 152 7.18 -14.31 -3.69
CA ARG A 152 7.19 -15.72 -4.15
C ARG A 152 6.34 -15.91 -5.41
N GLU A 153 6.54 -17.01 -6.12
CA GLU A 153 5.61 -17.45 -7.16
C GLU A 153 4.21 -17.67 -6.57
N GLY A 154 3.18 -17.19 -7.27
CA GLY A 154 1.81 -17.15 -6.75
C GLY A 154 1.54 -16.01 -5.74
N GLY A 155 2.55 -15.20 -5.42
CA GLY A 155 2.40 -14.02 -4.57
C GLY A 155 1.86 -12.82 -5.34
N VAL A 156 1.51 -11.76 -4.60
CA VAL A 156 0.96 -10.54 -5.17
C VAL A 156 1.73 -9.30 -4.72
N ILE A 157 1.88 -8.34 -5.63
CA ILE A 157 2.37 -7.00 -5.33
C ILE A 157 1.20 -6.03 -5.50
N LEU A 158 0.88 -5.29 -4.46
CA LEU A 158 -0.13 -4.23 -4.43
C LEU A 158 0.60 -2.90 -4.34
N SER A 159 0.28 -1.95 -5.22
CA SER A 159 0.92 -0.63 -5.21
C SER A 159 -0.14 0.45 -5.21
N ASP A 160 -0.19 1.22 -4.12
CA ASP A 160 -1.20 2.26 -3.94
C ASP A 160 -0.80 3.60 -4.57
N ASN A 161 -1.80 4.42 -4.85
CA ASN A 161 -1.72 5.77 -5.42
C ASN A 161 -0.98 5.85 -6.78
N VAL A 162 -1.08 4.80 -7.59
CA VAL A 162 -0.36 4.70 -8.87
C VAL A 162 -0.91 5.61 -9.98
N LEU A 163 -2.12 6.13 -9.84
CA LEU A 163 -2.73 7.03 -10.84
C LEU A 163 -2.46 8.51 -10.56
N TYR A 164 -2.06 8.86 -9.35
CA TYR A 164 -1.66 10.21 -8.97
C TYR A 164 -2.67 11.28 -9.42
N ARG A 165 -3.91 11.17 -8.92
CA ARG A 165 -5.06 12.03 -9.30
C ARG A 165 -5.35 12.05 -10.81
N GLY A 166 -5.03 10.95 -11.50
CA GLY A 166 -5.20 10.83 -12.94
C GLY A 166 -4.11 11.52 -13.78
N LEU A 167 -3.10 12.12 -13.14
CA LEU A 167 -2.02 12.82 -13.86
C LEU A 167 -1.16 11.88 -14.72
N VAL A 168 -1.04 10.61 -14.33
CA VAL A 168 -0.31 9.60 -15.10
C VAL A 168 -0.94 9.37 -16.47
N ALA A 169 -2.26 9.44 -16.57
CA ALA A 169 -3.00 9.26 -17.83
C ALA A 169 -3.21 10.56 -18.61
N GLN A 170 -2.78 11.71 -18.08
CA GLN A 170 -3.04 13.00 -18.69
C GLN A 170 -2.23 13.19 -19.99
N LYS A 171 -2.95 13.38 -21.10
CA LYS A 171 -2.36 13.84 -22.38
C LYS A 171 -2.21 15.38 -22.33
N GLY A 172 -0.98 15.87 -22.37
CA GLY A 172 -0.70 17.31 -22.42
C GLY A 172 0.14 17.81 -21.24
N HIS A 173 -0.02 19.11 -20.93
CA HIS A 173 0.83 19.75 -19.92
C HIS A 173 0.44 19.35 -18.49
N VAL A 174 1.39 18.70 -17.80
CA VAL A 174 1.34 18.48 -16.34
C VAL A 174 2.16 19.59 -15.68
N GLU A 175 1.64 20.21 -14.63
CA GLU A 175 2.38 21.24 -13.87
C GLU A 175 3.74 20.72 -13.43
N HIS A 176 4.78 21.56 -13.55
CA HIS A 176 6.17 21.18 -13.33
C HIS A 176 6.41 20.43 -12.02
N LYS A 177 5.78 20.87 -10.92
CA LYS A 177 5.92 20.23 -9.58
C LYS A 177 5.40 18.80 -9.49
N HIS A 178 4.51 18.38 -10.39
CA HIS A 178 3.90 17.04 -10.43
C HIS A 178 4.46 16.16 -11.54
N ARG A 179 5.12 16.79 -12.53
CA ARG A 179 5.53 16.11 -13.75
C ARG A 179 6.47 14.93 -13.51
N THR A 180 7.48 15.13 -12.67
CA THR A 180 8.47 14.07 -12.38
C THR A 180 7.82 12.85 -11.76
N ILE A 181 6.92 13.04 -10.80
CA ILE A 181 6.22 11.91 -10.14
C ILE A 181 5.29 11.22 -11.14
N ALA A 182 4.51 11.98 -11.94
CA ALA A 182 3.62 11.41 -12.93
C ALA A 182 4.36 10.59 -14.00
N VAL A 183 5.52 11.06 -14.46
CA VAL A 183 6.37 10.33 -15.41
C VAL A 183 6.91 9.06 -14.78
N ARG A 184 7.51 9.13 -13.59
CA ARG A 184 8.06 7.96 -12.89
C ARG A 184 7.00 6.90 -12.60
N LEU A 185 5.79 7.30 -12.19
CA LEU A 185 4.67 6.36 -12.01
C LEU A 185 4.23 5.75 -13.35
N GLY A 186 4.22 6.51 -14.44
CA GLY A 186 3.95 5.97 -15.78
C GLY A 186 4.98 4.90 -16.19
N GLU A 187 6.26 5.16 -15.97
CA GLU A 187 7.35 4.20 -16.19
C GLU A 187 7.22 2.96 -15.31
N TYR A 188 6.84 3.16 -14.04
CA TYR A 188 6.56 2.06 -13.11
C TYR A 188 5.41 1.18 -13.58
N LEU A 189 4.28 1.76 -13.95
CA LEU A 189 3.11 1.02 -14.45
C LEU A 189 3.45 0.28 -15.76
N ASP A 190 4.18 0.90 -16.64
CA ASP A 190 4.71 0.25 -17.85
C ASP A 190 5.59 -0.95 -17.51
N SER A 191 6.46 -0.81 -16.51
CA SER A 191 7.34 -1.88 -16.05
C SER A 191 6.56 -3.04 -15.42
N LEU A 192 5.48 -2.77 -14.69
CA LEU A 192 4.60 -3.81 -14.16
C LEU A 192 3.81 -4.53 -15.27
N CYS A 193 3.14 -3.76 -16.13
CA CYS A 193 2.23 -4.32 -17.15
C CYS A 193 2.96 -5.07 -18.29
N LYS A 194 4.21 -4.71 -18.57
CA LYS A 194 5.04 -5.36 -19.60
C LYS A 194 5.94 -6.47 -19.04
N ASN A 195 5.95 -6.67 -17.72
CA ASN A 195 6.79 -7.69 -17.10
C ASN A 195 6.25 -9.10 -17.41
N PRO A 196 7.05 -9.98 -18.02
CA PRO A 196 6.61 -11.33 -18.36
C PRO A 196 6.33 -12.22 -17.14
N LEU A 197 6.82 -11.84 -15.96
CA LEU A 197 6.61 -12.58 -14.71
C LEU A 197 5.34 -12.14 -13.97
N LEU A 198 4.63 -11.11 -14.45
CA LEU A 198 3.48 -10.55 -13.76
C LEU A 198 2.22 -10.60 -14.62
N ASP A 199 1.08 -10.82 -13.97
CA ASP A 199 -0.25 -10.46 -14.46
C ASP A 199 -0.72 -9.25 -13.68
N THR A 200 -0.84 -8.10 -14.34
CA THR A 200 -1.11 -6.82 -13.68
C THR A 200 -2.42 -6.21 -14.14
N VAL A 201 -3.19 -5.69 -13.20
CA VAL A 201 -4.37 -4.83 -13.43
C VAL A 201 -4.26 -3.56 -12.60
N ILE A 202 -4.72 -2.43 -13.16
CA ILE A 202 -4.83 -1.15 -12.46
C ILE A 202 -6.30 -0.91 -12.14
N ILE A 203 -6.62 -0.78 -10.87
CA ILE A 203 -7.98 -0.56 -10.36
C ILE A 203 -8.10 0.91 -9.97
N PRO A 204 -9.08 1.67 -10.51
CA PRO A 204 -9.29 3.08 -10.18
C PRO A 204 -10.05 3.23 -8.85
N ILE A 205 -9.48 2.70 -7.77
CA ILE A 205 -9.96 2.82 -6.39
C ILE A 205 -9.01 3.73 -5.63
N GLY A 206 -9.51 4.58 -4.73
CA GLY A 206 -8.65 5.57 -4.09
C GLY A 206 -7.91 6.43 -5.12
N ASP A 207 -6.61 6.54 -5.02
CA ASP A 207 -5.75 7.21 -6.02
C ASP A 207 -5.11 6.21 -7.01
N GLY A 208 -5.79 5.06 -7.22
CA GLY A 208 -5.38 3.97 -8.11
C GLY A 208 -4.54 2.91 -7.41
N LEU A 209 -5.00 1.66 -7.46
CA LEU A 209 -4.28 0.49 -6.96
C LEU A 209 -3.85 -0.40 -8.11
N ALA A 210 -2.54 -0.64 -8.27
CA ALA A 210 -2.04 -1.70 -9.13
C ALA A 210 -2.00 -3.02 -8.36
N VAL A 211 -2.56 -4.08 -8.96
CA VAL A 211 -2.54 -5.44 -8.43
C VAL A 211 -1.78 -6.31 -9.42
N SER A 212 -0.64 -6.84 -9.00
CA SER A 212 0.26 -7.65 -9.82
C SER A 212 0.43 -9.03 -9.21
N TYR A 213 -0.01 -10.07 -9.91
CA TYR A 213 0.18 -11.45 -9.52
C TYR A 213 1.47 -11.99 -10.12
N ARG A 214 2.36 -12.59 -9.30
CA ARG A 214 3.59 -13.20 -9.76
C ARG A 214 3.31 -14.61 -10.30
N ARG A 215 3.51 -14.80 -11.60
CA ARG A 215 3.39 -16.12 -12.25
C ARG A 215 4.38 -17.11 -11.69
N GLY A 216 4.02 -18.38 -11.67
CA GLY A 216 4.97 -19.48 -11.54
C GLY A 216 5.76 -19.68 -12.85
N GLY A 217 7.00 -20.09 -12.73
CA GLY A 217 7.83 -20.46 -13.88
C GLY A 217 7.41 -21.79 -14.50
#